data_ec92b780d1d0a33bd5ffaa14d5c49b41
#
_entry.id   ec92b780d1d0a33bd5ffaa14d5c49b41
#
_cell.length_a   1.000
_cell.length_b   1.000
_cell.length_c   1.000
_cell.angle_alpha   90.00
_cell.angle_beta   90.00
_cell.angle_gamma   90.00
#
_symmetry.space_group_name_H-M   'P 1'
#
loop_
_entity.id
_entity.type
_entity.pdbx_description
1 polymer ?
#
loop_
_entity_poly.entity_id
_entity_poly.type
_entity_poly.pdbx_seq_one_letter_code
_entity_poly.pdbx_strand_id
1 'polypeptide(L)'
;MNFRIRGLEASQFDHLFTLSDAELAEHGAVRRIADGPRPCRISLSDADPGDELILVNYEHHAVPSPYRMRFAIYIRRGEKTFDAIGKVPDQLRKRTLAVRGFDASGMMTGWEIVEGTNVEVAIERQFANAEADYLHIHFAAPGCYAARVDRVA
;
A
#
# COMPACT_ATOMS: atom_id res chain seq x y z
N MET A 1 -18.57 10.17 5.24
CA MET A 1 -17.86 10.35 3.93
C MET A 1 -17.60 9.00 3.32
N ASN A 2 -17.81 8.85 2.02
CA ASN A 2 -17.41 7.65 1.30
C ASN A 2 -15.97 7.81 0.82
N PHE A 3 -15.19 6.77 1.02
CA PHE A 3 -13.81 6.65 0.54
C PHE A 3 -13.65 5.32 -0.20
N ARG A 4 -12.66 5.23 -1.05
CA ARG A 4 -12.31 4.01 -1.78
C ARG A 4 -10.88 3.62 -1.45
N ILE A 5 -10.67 2.41 -0.98
CA ILE A 5 -9.33 1.85 -0.75
C ILE A 5 -8.99 0.90 -1.88
N ARG A 6 -7.78 1.04 -2.43
CA ARG A 6 -7.27 0.20 -3.51
C ARG A 6 -5.89 -0.36 -3.20
N GLY A 7 -5.72 -1.64 -3.51
CA GLY A 7 -4.43 -2.29 -3.63
C GLY A 7 -3.78 -1.96 -4.98
N LEU A 8 -2.55 -2.44 -5.16
CA LEU A 8 -1.82 -2.29 -6.42
C LEU A 8 -2.41 -3.22 -7.49
N GLU A 9 -2.24 -2.85 -8.76
CA GLU A 9 -2.69 -3.65 -9.89
C GLU A 9 -1.82 -4.90 -10.06
N ALA A 10 -2.43 -6.07 -10.07
CA ALA A 10 -1.74 -7.35 -10.20
C ALA A 10 -0.90 -7.42 -11.49
N SER A 11 -1.41 -6.84 -12.57
CA SER A 11 -0.74 -6.84 -13.89
C SER A 11 0.64 -6.18 -13.89
N GLN A 12 0.92 -5.29 -12.94
CA GLN A 12 2.25 -4.66 -12.82
C GLN A 12 3.33 -5.64 -12.37
N PHE A 13 2.95 -6.73 -11.69
CA PHE A 13 3.87 -7.60 -10.96
C PHE A 13 3.88 -9.04 -11.44
N ASP A 14 2.90 -9.48 -12.23
CA ASP A 14 2.76 -10.88 -12.65
C ASP A 14 4.02 -11.42 -13.32
N HIS A 15 4.69 -10.62 -14.13
CA HIS A 15 5.91 -11.02 -14.83
C HIS A 15 7.07 -11.34 -13.89
N LEU A 16 7.11 -10.74 -12.69
CA LEU A 16 8.20 -10.97 -11.74
C LEU A 16 8.25 -12.43 -11.27
N PHE A 17 7.11 -13.09 -11.20
CA PHE A 17 7.02 -14.50 -10.78
C PHE A 17 7.56 -15.48 -11.81
N THR A 18 7.81 -15.04 -13.04
CA THR A 18 8.42 -15.85 -14.10
C THR A 18 9.93 -15.69 -14.18
N LEU A 19 10.50 -14.75 -13.43
CA LEU A 19 11.93 -14.43 -13.49
C LEU A 19 12.76 -15.37 -12.60
N SER A 20 14.02 -15.57 -12.99
CA SER A 20 15.02 -16.20 -12.13
C SER A 20 15.40 -15.30 -10.96
N ASP A 21 16.05 -15.85 -9.94
CA ASP A 21 16.52 -15.06 -8.80
C ASP A 21 17.54 -13.99 -9.22
N ALA A 22 18.40 -14.29 -10.22
CA ALA A 22 19.34 -13.32 -10.77
C ALA A 22 18.63 -12.17 -11.49
N GLU A 23 17.61 -12.49 -12.29
CA GLU A 23 16.81 -11.48 -12.99
C GLU A 23 16.00 -10.63 -11.99
N LEU A 24 15.43 -11.25 -10.93
CA LEU A 24 14.75 -10.51 -9.87
C LEU A 24 15.68 -9.50 -9.18
N ALA A 25 16.93 -9.88 -8.92
CA ALA A 25 17.91 -8.98 -8.33
C ALA A 25 18.15 -7.72 -9.17
N GLU A 26 18.10 -7.83 -10.51
CA GLU A 26 18.19 -6.69 -11.43
C GLU A 26 17.01 -5.72 -11.27
N HIS A 27 15.87 -6.21 -10.82
CA HIS A 27 14.67 -5.42 -10.52
C HIS A 27 14.60 -4.93 -9.06
N GLY A 28 15.66 -5.12 -8.27
CA GLY A 28 15.63 -4.83 -6.84
C GLY A 28 14.62 -5.69 -6.09
N ALA A 29 14.53 -6.96 -6.46
CA ALA A 29 13.54 -7.90 -5.95
C ALA A 29 14.18 -9.19 -5.42
N VAL A 30 13.53 -9.81 -4.45
CA VAL A 30 13.96 -11.06 -3.82
C VAL A 30 12.76 -11.99 -3.65
N ARG A 31 12.92 -13.26 -4.07
CA ARG A 31 11.90 -14.30 -3.83
C ARG A 31 11.93 -14.73 -2.36
N ARG A 32 10.75 -14.92 -1.79
CA ARG A 32 10.57 -15.40 -0.41
C ARG A 32 9.44 -16.42 -0.36
N ILE A 33 9.55 -17.34 0.60
CA ILE A 33 8.44 -18.18 1.03
C ILE A 33 7.98 -17.65 2.39
N ALA A 34 6.70 -17.35 2.51
CA ALA A 34 6.17 -16.82 3.77
C ALA A 34 6.32 -17.81 4.91
N ASP A 35 6.86 -17.35 6.02
CA ASP A 35 6.97 -18.09 7.29
C ASP A 35 6.01 -17.55 8.36
N GLY A 36 5.16 -16.62 7.97
CA GLY A 36 4.19 -15.96 8.82
C GLY A 36 3.48 -14.84 8.05
N PRO A 37 2.63 -14.05 8.72
CA PRO A 37 1.92 -12.95 8.07
C PRO A 37 2.88 -11.94 7.45
N ARG A 38 2.69 -11.66 6.17
CA ARG A 38 3.37 -10.60 5.45
C ARG A 38 2.32 -9.79 4.67
N PRO A 39 2.33 -8.46 4.78
CA PRO A 39 1.28 -7.66 4.16
C PRO A 39 1.47 -7.56 2.65
N CYS A 40 0.61 -8.24 1.90
CA CYS A 40 0.61 -8.22 0.44
C CYS A 40 -0.14 -6.99 -0.08
N ARG A 41 0.44 -6.25 -1.03
CA ARG A 41 -0.03 -4.92 -1.45
C ARG A 41 -1.04 -4.93 -2.58
N ILE A 42 -1.28 -6.08 -3.19
CA ILE A 42 -2.27 -6.22 -4.26
C ILE A 42 -3.64 -6.53 -3.66
N SER A 43 -3.74 -7.63 -2.92
CA SER A 43 -5.00 -8.07 -2.31
C SER A 43 -5.32 -7.38 -0.98
N LEU A 44 -4.36 -6.64 -0.40
CA LEU A 44 -4.44 -6.08 0.94
C LEU A 44 -4.82 -7.13 2.00
N SER A 45 -4.33 -8.35 1.81
CA SER A 45 -4.43 -9.46 2.76
C SER A 45 -3.04 -9.96 3.15
N ASP A 46 -2.93 -10.54 4.33
CA ASP A 46 -1.67 -11.12 4.79
C ASP A 46 -1.41 -12.47 4.13
N ALA A 47 -0.15 -12.75 3.84
CA ALA A 47 0.27 -14.06 3.35
C ALA A 47 0.07 -15.14 4.42
N ASP A 48 -0.24 -16.35 3.96
CA ASP A 48 -0.23 -17.55 4.77
C ASP A 48 1.16 -18.23 4.73
N PRO A 49 1.55 -18.98 5.76
CA PRO A 49 2.78 -19.77 5.72
C PRO A 49 2.83 -20.67 4.48
N GLY A 50 3.95 -20.63 3.75
CA GLY A 50 4.13 -21.40 2.51
C GLY A 50 3.80 -20.63 1.24
N ASP A 51 3.16 -19.47 1.31
CA ASP A 51 2.88 -18.64 0.14
C ASP A 51 4.17 -18.15 -0.52
N GLU A 52 4.20 -18.16 -1.86
CA GLU A 52 5.29 -17.59 -2.64
C GLU A 52 5.13 -16.07 -2.72
N LEU A 53 6.15 -15.36 -2.25
CA LEU A 53 6.20 -13.91 -2.21
C LEU A 53 7.38 -13.39 -3.03
N ILE A 54 7.25 -12.16 -3.47
CA ILE A 54 8.37 -11.34 -3.92
C ILE A 54 8.39 -10.08 -3.07
N LEU A 55 9.56 -9.76 -2.52
CA LEU A 55 9.84 -8.47 -1.89
C LEU A 55 10.52 -7.62 -2.96
N VAL A 56 9.91 -6.52 -3.34
CA VAL A 56 10.39 -5.68 -4.44
C VAL A 56 10.46 -4.22 -4.03
N ASN A 57 11.50 -3.53 -4.47
CA ASN A 57 11.58 -2.07 -4.37
C ASN A 57 10.62 -1.45 -5.40
N TYR A 58 9.62 -0.74 -4.92
CA TYR A 58 8.54 -0.19 -5.73
C TYR A 58 8.37 1.31 -5.49
N GLU A 59 8.28 2.08 -6.57
CA GLU A 59 8.00 3.51 -6.51
C GLU A 59 6.50 3.71 -6.36
N HIS A 60 6.03 3.77 -5.11
CA HIS A 60 4.61 3.93 -4.80
C HIS A 60 4.12 5.37 -4.93
N HIS A 61 5.02 6.35 -4.93
CA HIS A 61 4.68 7.76 -5.11
C HIS A 61 5.56 8.37 -6.20
N ALA A 62 5.17 8.10 -7.46
CA ALA A 62 5.88 8.51 -8.65
C ALA A 62 5.40 9.90 -9.12
N VAL A 63 5.71 10.93 -8.35
CA VAL A 63 5.30 12.32 -8.59
C VAL A 63 6.52 13.24 -8.71
N PRO A 64 6.42 14.35 -9.46
CA PRO A 64 7.51 15.31 -9.59
C PRO A 64 7.55 16.28 -8.40
N SER A 65 7.61 15.75 -7.18
CA SER A 65 7.64 16.50 -5.93
C SER A 65 8.74 15.98 -5.01
N PRO A 66 9.12 16.73 -3.96
CA PRO A 66 10.05 16.24 -2.95
C PRO A 66 9.58 14.97 -2.22
N TYR A 67 8.30 14.64 -2.29
CA TYR A 67 7.69 13.46 -1.69
C TYR A 67 7.68 12.24 -2.61
N ARG A 68 8.37 12.29 -3.75
CA ARG A 68 8.63 11.12 -4.57
C ARG A 68 9.30 10.05 -3.72
N MET A 69 8.75 8.84 -3.72
CA MET A 69 9.19 7.82 -2.77
C MET A 69 9.07 6.42 -3.34
N ARG A 70 10.09 5.60 -3.03
CA ARG A 70 10.08 4.16 -3.28
C ARG A 70 10.57 3.41 -2.05
N PHE A 71 10.07 2.21 -1.87
CA PHE A 71 10.42 1.35 -0.74
C PHE A 71 10.05 -0.10 -1.02
N ALA A 72 10.49 -1.00 -0.15
CA ALA A 72 10.19 -2.42 -0.28
C ALA A 72 8.73 -2.73 0.04
N ILE A 73 8.11 -3.53 -0.81
CA ILE A 73 6.76 -4.06 -0.61
C ILE A 73 6.72 -5.56 -0.89
N TYR A 74 5.80 -6.28 -0.24
CA TYR A 74 5.48 -7.66 -0.56
C TYR A 74 4.35 -7.75 -1.58
N ILE A 75 4.53 -8.65 -2.54
CA ILE A 75 3.48 -9.11 -3.45
C ILE A 75 3.44 -10.64 -3.40
N ARG A 76 2.27 -11.23 -3.64
CA ARG A 76 2.04 -12.68 -3.60
C ARG A 76 1.57 -13.16 -4.96
N ARG A 77 2.00 -14.38 -5.31
CA ARG A 77 1.56 -15.01 -6.58
C ARG A 77 0.04 -15.15 -6.63
N GLY A 78 -0.55 -14.77 -7.75
CA GLY A 78 -1.97 -15.01 -8.03
C GLY A 78 -2.96 -14.14 -7.27
N GLU A 79 -2.54 -13.02 -6.70
CA GLU A 79 -3.43 -12.11 -5.99
C GLU A 79 -4.41 -11.40 -6.93
N LYS A 80 -5.57 -11.07 -6.37
CA LYS A 80 -6.53 -10.14 -7.00
C LYS A 80 -6.45 -8.79 -6.32
N THR A 81 -6.47 -7.73 -7.10
CA THR A 81 -6.46 -6.36 -6.61
C THR A 81 -7.66 -6.10 -5.72
N PHE A 82 -7.39 -5.66 -4.48
CA PHE A 82 -8.44 -5.17 -3.59
C PHE A 82 -8.93 -3.82 -4.09
N ASP A 83 -10.24 -3.67 -4.16
CA ASP A 83 -10.87 -2.43 -4.56
C ASP A 83 -12.26 -2.35 -3.92
N ALA A 84 -12.45 -1.43 -2.97
CA ALA A 84 -13.71 -1.34 -2.26
C ALA A 84 -14.01 0.08 -1.75
N ILE A 85 -15.28 0.42 -1.78
CA ILE A 85 -15.83 1.67 -1.22
C ILE A 85 -16.31 1.41 0.20
N GLY A 86 -15.90 2.27 1.15
CA GLY A 86 -16.35 2.22 2.53
C GLY A 86 -15.90 0.97 3.30
N LYS A 87 -14.95 0.21 2.76
CA LYS A 87 -14.42 -1.00 3.40
C LYS A 87 -12.94 -0.86 3.69
N VAL A 88 -12.58 -1.19 4.93
CA VAL A 88 -11.19 -1.30 5.37
C VAL A 88 -10.81 -2.78 5.45
N PRO A 89 -9.77 -3.24 4.75
CA PRO A 89 -9.34 -4.63 4.85
C PRO A 89 -8.72 -4.94 6.22
N ASP A 90 -8.86 -6.18 6.68
CA ASP A 90 -8.35 -6.63 7.98
C ASP A 90 -6.83 -6.41 8.13
N GLN A 91 -6.08 -6.50 7.06
CA GLN A 91 -4.65 -6.23 7.05
C GLN A 91 -4.32 -4.85 7.65
N LEU A 92 -5.12 -3.84 7.34
CA LEU A 92 -4.97 -2.48 7.87
C LEU A 92 -5.49 -2.37 9.29
N ARG A 93 -6.59 -3.06 9.61
CA ARG A 93 -7.21 -3.05 10.94
C ARG A 93 -6.27 -3.51 12.04
N LYS A 94 -5.39 -4.43 11.74
CA LYS A 94 -4.51 -5.10 12.71
C LYS A 94 -3.22 -4.33 13.03
N ARG A 95 -3.00 -3.20 12.38
CA ARG A 95 -1.70 -2.51 12.43
C ARG A 95 -1.85 -1.05 12.82
N THR A 96 -0.78 -0.51 13.40
CA THR A 96 -0.60 0.93 13.56
C THR A 96 -0.22 1.52 12.21
N LEU A 97 -0.93 2.55 11.79
CA LEU A 97 -0.85 3.13 10.46
C LEU A 97 -0.43 4.59 10.51
N ALA A 98 0.26 5.03 9.47
CA ALA A 98 0.44 6.44 9.17
C ALA A 98 -0.46 6.78 7.96
N VAL A 99 -1.33 7.77 8.12
CA VAL A 99 -2.18 8.28 7.05
C VAL A 99 -1.61 9.60 6.57
N ARG A 100 -1.29 9.70 5.30
CA ARG A 100 -0.62 10.86 4.68
C ARG A 100 -1.49 11.39 3.56
N GLY A 101 -1.84 12.69 3.63
CA GLY A 101 -2.60 13.36 2.59
C GLY A 101 -1.68 14.05 1.57
N PHE A 102 -2.10 14.07 0.32
CA PHE A 102 -1.37 14.71 -0.78
C PHE A 102 -2.34 15.48 -1.67
N ASP A 103 -1.87 16.61 -2.19
CA ASP A 103 -2.58 17.34 -3.23
C ASP A 103 -2.38 16.72 -4.62
N ALA A 104 -3.04 17.28 -5.63
CA ALA A 104 -2.95 16.78 -7.00
C ALA A 104 -1.53 16.84 -7.60
N SER A 105 -0.65 17.68 -7.07
CA SER A 105 0.75 17.79 -7.49
C SER A 105 1.71 16.84 -6.73
N GLY A 106 1.20 16.09 -5.75
CA GLY A 106 1.98 15.19 -4.93
C GLY A 106 2.67 15.86 -3.74
N MET A 107 2.27 17.08 -3.36
CA MET A 107 2.73 17.73 -2.15
C MET A 107 1.94 17.24 -0.94
N MET A 108 2.61 17.00 0.17
CA MET A 108 1.96 16.53 1.39
C MET A 108 1.11 17.63 2.03
N THR A 109 -0.15 17.31 2.31
CA THR A 109 -1.13 18.24 2.90
C THR A 109 -1.38 17.98 4.38
N GLY A 110 -1.05 16.80 4.88
CA GLY A 110 -1.21 16.42 6.27
C GLY A 110 -0.77 14.99 6.55
N TRP A 111 -0.67 14.68 7.82
CA TRP A 111 -0.27 13.35 8.27
C TRP A 111 -0.75 13.08 9.69
N GLU A 112 -0.99 11.81 10.02
CA GLU A 112 -1.22 11.39 11.40
C GLU A 112 -0.94 9.89 11.56
N ILE A 113 -0.65 9.48 12.79
CA ILE A 113 -0.58 8.08 13.19
C ILE A 113 -1.89 7.67 13.84
N VAL A 114 -2.40 6.50 13.50
CA VAL A 114 -3.66 5.97 14.01
C VAL A 114 -3.59 4.45 14.13
N GLU A 115 -4.28 3.88 15.12
CA GLU A 115 -4.53 2.45 15.14
C GLU A 115 -5.49 2.07 14.01
N GLY A 116 -5.23 0.95 13.34
CA GLY A 116 -6.02 0.51 12.19
C GLY A 116 -7.51 0.33 12.47
N THR A 117 -7.87 0.09 13.74
CA THR A 117 -9.27 0.04 14.18
C THR A 117 -10.00 1.38 14.06
N ASN A 118 -9.26 2.49 13.97
CA ASN A 118 -9.79 3.85 13.89
C ASN A 118 -9.40 4.56 12.59
N VAL A 119 -8.96 3.83 11.58
CA VAL A 119 -8.42 4.42 10.35
C VAL A 119 -9.44 5.27 9.58
N GLU A 120 -10.74 4.94 9.65
CA GLU A 120 -11.78 5.75 9.01
C GLU A 120 -11.80 7.17 9.55
N VAL A 121 -11.63 7.32 10.87
CA VAL A 121 -11.61 8.66 11.51
C VAL A 121 -10.42 9.48 11.01
N ALA A 122 -9.27 8.84 10.82
CA ALA A 122 -8.10 9.49 10.23
C ALA A 122 -8.33 9.88 8.77
N ILE A 123 -8.94 8.98 7.98
CA ILE A 123 -9.29 9.25 6.57
C ILE A 123 -10.21 10.48 6.48
N GLU A 124 -11.27 10.52 7.29
CA GLU A 124 -12.21 11.66 7.32
C GLU A 124 -11.51 12.95 7.71
N ARG A 125 -10.64 12.89 8.71
CA ARG A 125 -9.88 14.05 9.20
C ARG A 125 -8.93 14.61 8.15
N GLN A 126 -8.20 13.74 7.46
CA GLN A 126 -7.30 14.14 6.38
C GLN A 126 -8.08 14.72 5.19
N PHE A 127 -9.22 14.12 4.84
CA PHE A 127 -10.07 14.62 3.78
C PHE A 127 -10.93 15.84 4.16
N ALA A 128 -10.98 16.23 5.43
CA ALA A 128 -11.55 17.52 5.83
C ALA A 128 -10.72 18.70 5.28
N ASN A 129 -9.43 18.49 5.00
CA ASN A 129 -8.64 19.42 4.22
C ASN A 129 -9.01 19.28 2.73
N ALA A 130 -9.60 20.33 2.15
CA ALA A 130 -10.03 20.34 0.76
C ALA A 130 -8.87 20.22 -0.24
N GLU A 131 -7.65 20.55 0.16
CA GLU A 131 -6.46 20.41 -0.68
C GLU A 131 -6.00 18.94 -0.81
N ALA A 132 -6.39 18.08 0.11
CA ALA A 132 -6.05 16.66 0.03
C ALA A 132 -6.84 15.98 -1.10
N ASP A 133 -6.15 15.65 -2.18
CA ASP A 133 -6.73 14.99 -3.36
C ASP A 133 -6.83 13.47 -3.15
N TYR A 134 -5.80 12.88 -2.56
CA TYR A 134 -5.74 11.46 -2.21
C TYR A 134 -4.93 11.25 -0.93
N LEU A 135 -5.05 10.05 -0.35
CA LEU A 135 -4.25 9.67 0.80
C LEU A 135 -3.44 8.41 0.49
N HIS A 136 -2.28 8.29 1.13
CA HIS A 136 -1.54 7.04 1.25
C HIS A 136 -1.57 6.56 2.70
N ILE A 137 -1.80 5.26 2.86
CA ILE A 137 -1.65 4.58 4.15
C ILE A 137 -0.31 3.87 4.12
N HIS A 138 0.47 4.04 5.19
CA HIS A 138 1.73 3.36 5.42
C HIS A 138 1.64 2.55 6.72
N PHE A 139 2.37 1.45 6.79
CA PHE A 139 2.59 0.76 8.06
C PHE A 139 3.57 1.59 8.88
N ALA A 140 3.16 2.05 10.07
CA ALA A 140 3.89 3.10 10.80
C ALA A 140 5.30 2.67 11.21
N ALA A 141 5.48 1.46 11.74
CA ALA A 141 6.75 1.00 12.26
C ALA A 141 7.82 0.81 11.16
N PRO A 142 7.59 0.01 10.10
CA PRO A 142 8.55 -0.14 9.01
C PRO A 142 8.56 1.04 8.03
N GLY A 143 7.51 1.84 8.00
CA GLY A 143 7.38 3.00 7.13
C GLY A 143 6.96 2.72 5.69
N CYS A 144 6.69 1.45 5.34
CA CYS A 144 6.38 1.05 3.98
C CYS A 144 4.94 1.37 3.56
N TYR A 145 4.76 1.64 2.27
CA TYR A 145 3.46 1.89 1.66
C TYR A 145 2.53 0.67 1.79
N ALA A 146 1.27 0.91 2.10
CA ALA A 146 0.24 -0.11 2.21
C ALA A 146 -0.85 0.03 1.15
N ALA A 147 -1.52 1.18 1.08
CA ALA A 147 -2.67 1.35 0.19
C ALA A 147 -2.92 2.82 -0.15
N ARG A 148 -3.64 3.02 -1.24
CA ARG A 148 -4.16 4.33 -1.64
C ARG A 148 -5.62 4.47 -1.23
N VAL A 149 -5.99 5.68 -0.82
CA VAL A 149 -7.38 6.05 -0.51
C VAL A 149 -7.76 7.24 -1.39
N ASP A 150 -8.87 7.10 -2.08
CA ASP A 150 -9.44 8.16 -2.92
C ASP A 150 -10.77 8.65 -2.34
N ARG A 151 -11.10 9.90 -2.63
CA ARG A 151 -12.44 10.43 -2.37
C ARG A 151 -13.45 9.73 -3.29
N VAL A 152 -14.65 9.55 -2.78
CA VAL A 152 -15.80 9.10 -3.57
C VAL A 152 -16.88 10.16 -3.46
N ALA A 153 -17.39 10.54 -4.61
CA ALA A 153 -18.48 11.50 -4.70
C ALA A 153 -19.79 10.97 -4.10
#